data_255a325163d770578e0d57537408d24d
#
_entry.id   255a325163d770578e0d57537408d24d
#
_cell.length_a   1.000
_cell.length_b   1.000
_cell.length_c   1.000
_cell.angle_alpha   90.00
_cell.angle_beta   90.00
_cell.angle_gamma   90.00
#
_symmetry.space_group_name_H-M   'P 1'
#
loop_
_entity.id
_entity.type
_entity.pdbx_description
1 polymer ?
#
loop_
_entity_poly.entity_id
_entity_poly.type
_entity_poly.pdbx_seq_one_letter_code
_entity_poly.pdbx_strand_id
1 'polypeptide(L)'
;MSSSTSSSRFVNIGERTNVTGSAKFKKLILAGDYEAAVEVARDQVENGAQIIDINMDEGLLDAHEAMTTFIKRIAAEPDIARVPLMIDSSKWSVIEAGLKCVSGKPIVNSISMKEGEEAFLHHARLCMAYGAAVVVMAFDETGQAGTQARKVQICKRAYDLLIGIGFPPEDIIFDPNIFAVATGIEEHNNYGVDFIEAIKELRVLCPHAHYSGGLSNLSFSFRGNEPVRRAMHSIFLYHAIPAGLDMAIVNAGQLDIYDDIDAELRVACEDVILNRDPDATERLIALAERYRGTDVAQEKAEAEWRGWPVTKRLEHALVKGIDAHIVDDTEEARLAIKAAGGRPIEVIEGPLMDGMNVVGDLFGSGRMFLPQVVKSARVMKK
;
A
#
# COMPACT_ATOMS: atom_id res chain seq x y z
N MET A 1 -29.17 14.73 -11.74
CA MET A 1 -28.46 13.53 -12.19
C MET A 1 -27.37 13.26 -11.15
N SER A 2 -27.61 12.32 -10.24
CA SER A 2 -26.64 11.96 -9.21
C SER A 2 -25.52 11.17 -9.88
N SER A 3 -24.33 11.74 -9.93
CA SER A 3 -23.11 11.01 -10.24
C SER A 3 -22.90 9.97 -9.14
N SER A 4 -23.21 8.71 -9.43
CA SER A 4 -22.72 7.60 -8.62
C SER A 4 -21.20 7.61 -8.72
N THR A 5 -20.53 8.19 -7.75
CA THR A 5 -19.11 7.95 -7.52
C THR A 5 -18.99 6.48 -7.20
N SER A 6 -18.64 5.68 -8.21
CA SER A 6 -18.08 4.35 -8.00
C SER A 6 -16.87 4.55 -7.08
N SER A 7 -16.99 4.16 -5.81
CA SER A 7 -15.85 4.10 -4.93
C SER A 7 -14.89 3.07 -5.53
N SER A 8 -13.87 3.54 -6.24
CA SER A 8 -12.81 2.67 -6.73
C SER A 8 -12.20 1.98 -5.51
N ARG A 9 -12.22 0.65 -5.50
CA ARG A 9 -11.64 -0.12 -4.40
C ARG A 9 -10.14 0.09 -4.45
N PHE A 10 -9.60 0.84 -3.48
CA PHE A 10 -8.17 1.03 -3.38
C PHE A 10 -7.48 -0.33 -3.13
N VAL A 11 -6.42 -0.60 -3.90
CA VAL A 11 -5.68 -1.87 -3.88
C VAL A 11 -4.32 -1.68 -3.21
N ASN A 12 -4.04 -2.49 -2.20
CA ASN A 12 -2.73 -2.51 -1.54
C ASN A 12 -1.82 -3.55 -2.17
N ILE A 13 -0.66 -3.09 -2.60
CA ILE A 13 0.42 -3.93 -3.11
C ILE A 13 1.44 -4.07 -1.99
N GLY A 14 1.61 -5.30 -1.49
CA GLY A 14 2.54 -5.57 -0.38
C GLY A 14 3.99 -5.47 -0.83
N GLU A 15 4.82 -4.69 -0.10
CA GLU A 15 6.22 -4.39 -0.44
C GLU A 15 7.25 -5.25 0.32
N ARG A 16 6.82 -6.17 1.20
CA ARG A 16 7.75 -6.85 2.13
C ARG A 16 8.48 -8.04 1.51
N THR A 17 8.07 -8.54 0.35
CA THR A 17 8.74 -9.57 -0.45
C THR A 17 9.71 -8.99 -1.49
N ASN A 18 10.32 -7.86 -1.15
CA ASN A 18 11.28 -7.13 -1.95
C ASN A 18 12.63 -7.07 -1.21
N VAL A 19 13.69 -7.64 -1.79
CA VAL A 19 15.03 -7.72 -1.15
C VAL A 19 15.68 -6.36 -0.97
N THR A 20 15.29 -5.35 -1.73
CA THR A 20 15.80 -3.98 -1.61
C THR A 20 15.05 -3.20 -0.52
N GLY A 21 13.76 -3.49 -0.33
CA GLY A 21 12.86 -2.81 0.62
C GLY A 21 12.72 -3.49 1.98
N SER A 22 13.09 -4.77 2.11
CA SER A 22 12.91 -5.56 3.32
C SER A 22 14.19 -6.28 3.76
N ALA A 23 14.86 -5.76 4.79
CA ALA A 23 16.07 -6.38 5.33
C ALA A 23 15.81 -7.81 5.86
N LYS A 24 14.62 -8.07 6.46
CA LYS A 24 14.20 -9.40 6.91
C LYS A 24 14.14 -10.36 5.73
N PHE A 25 13.39 -10.00 4.69
CA PHE A 25 13.21 -10.84 3.51
C PHE A 25 14.54 -11.09 2.78
N LYS A 26 15.35 -10.03 2.56
CA LYS A 26 16.69 -10.14 1.99
C LYS A 26 17.55 -11.18 2.72
N LYS A 27 17.59 -11.13 4.06
CA LYS A 27 18.38 -12.08 4.87
C LYS A 27 17.91 -13.53 4.67
N LEU A 28 16.60 -13.76 4.59
CA LEU A 28 16.03 -15.09 4.37
C LEU A 28 16.41 -15.65 2.99
N ILE A 29 16.24 -14.84 1.94
CA ILE A 29 16.57 -15.23 0.57
C ILE A 29 18.08 -15.53 0.42
N LEU A 30 18.96 -14.68 0.98
CA LEU A 30 20.41 -14.89 0.95
C LEU A 30 20.83 -16.16 1.69
N ALA A 31 20.09 -16.54 2.74
CA ALA A 31 20.31 -17.79 3.49
C ALA A 31 19.70 -19.02 2.80
N GLY A 32 18.95 -18.87 1.71
CA GLY A 32 18.20 -19.95 1.06
C GLY A 32 17.00 -20.46 1.87
N ASP A 33 16.59 -19.72 2.90
CA ASP A 33 15.44 -20.07 3.74
C ASP A 33 14.13 -19.58 3.09
N TYR A 34 13.74 -20.28 2.03
CA TYR A 34 12.52 -19.97 1.28
C TYR A 34 11.24 -20.29 2.07
N GLU A 35 11.28 -21.20 3.04
CA GLU A 35 10.13 -21.52 3.87
C GLU A 35 9.76 -20.32 4.76
N ALA A 36 10.73 -19.76 5.47
CA ALA A 36 10.51 -18.54 6.24
C ALA A 36 10.23 -17.32 5.35
N ALA A 37 10.75 -17.30 4.12
CA ALA A 37 10.42 -16.23 3.15
C ALA A 37 8.96 -16.28 2.68
N VAL A 38 8.37 -17.48 2.53
CA VAL A 38 6.95 -17.68 2.22
C VAL A 38 6.07 -17.12 3.33
N GLU A 39 6.46 -17.27 4.59
CA GLU A 39 5.70 -16.66 5.71
C GLU A 39 5.66 -15.14 5.63
N VAL A 40 6.70 -14.48 5.10
CA VAL A 40 6.65 -13.03 4.85
C VAL A 40 5.58 -12.68 3.81
N ALA A 41 5.39 -13.51 2.79
CA ALA A 41 4.32 -13.32 1.81
C ALA A 41 2.94 -13.57 2.45
N ARG A 42 2.82 -14.62 3.27
CA ARG A 42 1.59 -14.95 4.01
C ARG A 42 1.17 -13.80 4.92
N ASP A 43 2.10 -13.27 5.72
CA ASP A 43 1.87 -12.13 6.61
C ASP A 43 1.29 -10.92 5.85
N GLN A 44 1.79 -10.64 4.64
CA GLN A 44 1.26 -9.52 3.82
C GLN A 44 -0.19 -9.74 3.40
N VAL A 45 -0.52 -10.92 2.88
CA VAL A 45 -1.89 -11.27 2.49
C VAL A 45 -2.82 -11.23 3.70
N GLU A 46 -2.37 -11.74 4.82
CA GLU A 46 -3.09 -11.70 6.08
C GLU A 46 -3.32 -10.29 6.60
N ASN A 47 -2.41 -9.37 6.38
CA ASN A 47 -2.53 -7.96 6.71
C ASN A 47 -3.24 -7.12 5.63
N GLY A 48 -3.88 -7.76 4.64
CA GLY A 48 -4.75 -7.11 3.68
C GLY A 48 -4.09 -6.70 2.37
N ALA A 49 -2.87 -7.16 2.06
CA ALA A 49 -2.31 -7.02 0.72
C ALA A 49 -3.17 -7.80 -0.29
N GLN A 50 -3.53 -7.15 -1.38
CA GLN A 50 -4.36 -7.69 -2.45
C GLN A 50 -3.53 -8.08 -3.68
N ILE A 51 -2.29 -7.62 -3.72
CA ILE A 51 -1.23 -7.96 -4.68
C ILE A 51 0.05 -8.07 -3.87
N ILE A 52 0.98 -8.96 -4.27
CA ILE A 52 2.31 -9.06 -3.67
C ILE A 52 3.36 -8.68 -4.70
N ASP A 53 4.15 -7.65 -4.38
CA ASP A 53 5.34 -7.27 -5.15
C ASP A 53 6.53 -8.15 -4.75
N ILE A 54 7.19 -8.76 -5.74
CA ILE A 54 8.33 -9.64 -5.55
C ILE A 54 9.53 -9.09 -6.31
N ASN A 55 10.59 -8.76 -5.57
CA ASN A 55 11.86 -8.30 -6.12
C ASN A 55 13.02 -9.10 -5.55
N MET A 56 13.89 -9.59 -6.43
CA MET A 56 15.09 -10.36 -6.11
C MET A 56 16.38 -9.69 -6.60
N ASP A 57 16.35 -8.37 -6.86
CA ASP A 57 17.50 -7.61 -7.38
C ASP A 57 18.53 -7.35 -6.26
N GLU A 58 19.38 -8.34 -6.03
CA GLU A 58 20.49 -8.26 -5.09
C GLU A 58 21.76 -8.79 -5.75
N GLY A 59 22.86 -8.04 -5.63
CA GLY A 59 24.12 -8.34 -6.31
C GLY A 59 24.77 -9.68 -5.95
N LEU A 60 24.42 -10.25 -4.80
CA LEU A 60 24.93 -11.54 -4.31
C LEU A 60 24.02 -12.74 -4.67
N LEU A 61 22.89 -12.48 -5.33
CA LEU A 61 21.91 -13.49 -5.71
C LEU A 61 21.97 -13.80 -7.21
N ASP A 62 21.72 -15.04 -7.58
CA ASP A 62 21.14 -15.35 -8.88
C ASP A 62 19.66 -14.97 -8.85
N ALA A 63 19.35 -13.74 -9.26
CA ALA A 63 18.01 -13.19 -9.21
C ALA A 63 17.01 -14.00 -10.04
N HIS A 64 17.46 -14.65 -11.12
CA HIS A 64 16.64 -15.50 -11.97
C HIS A 64 16.23 -16.77 -11.21
N GLU A 65 17.17 -17.46 -10.59
CA GLU A 65 16.92 -18.67 -9.80
C GLU A 65 16.08 -18.33 -8.56
N ALA A 66 16.42 -17.26 -7.84
CA ALA A 66 15.69 -16.83 -6.64
C ALA A 66 14.22 -16.48 -6.96
N MET A 67 13.96 -15.72 -8.02
CA MET A 67 12.60 -15.36 -8.47
C MET A 67 11.79 -16.61 -8.80
N THR A 68 12.31 -17.49 -9.63
CA THR A 68 11.58 -18.69 -10.07
C THR A 68 11.34 -19.67 -8.92
N THR A 69 12.31 -19.82 -8.01
CA THR A 69 12.19 -20.69 -6.84
C THR A 69 11.11 -20.16 -5.89
N PHE A 70 11.15 -18.87 -5.57
CA PHE A 70 10.20 -18.27 -4.63
C PHE A 70 8.77 -18.30 -5.17
N ILE A 71 8.56 -17.94 -6.45
CA ILE A 71 7.21 -17.98 -7.06
C ILE A 71 6.64 -19.41 -7.04
N LYS A 72 7.44 -20.42 -7.35
CA LYS A 72 6.98 -21.83 -7.31
C LYS A 72 6.60 -22.26 -5.89
N ARG A 73 7.29 -21.75 -4.84
CA ARG A 73 6.91 -22.02 -3.46
C ARG A 73 5.57 -21.35 -3.10
N ILE A 74 5.39 -20.06 -3.46
CA ILE A 74 4.12 -19.35 -3.25
C ILE A 74 2.97 -20.05 -3.98
N ALA A 75 3.18 -20.55 -5.21
CA ALA A 75 2.15 -21.20 -5.98
C ALA A 75 1.60 -22.49 -5.32
N ALA A 76 2.38 -23.11 -4.44
CA ALA A 76 1.96 -24.28 -3.66
C ALA A 76 1.14 -23.91 -2.40
N GLU A 77 1.02 -22.62 -2.06
CA GLU A 77 0.34 -22.12 -0.87
C GLU A 77 -1.00 -21.46 -1.25
N PRO A 78 -2.15 -22.14 -1.07
CA PRO A 78 -3.45 -21.64 -1.53
C PRO A 78 -3.83 -20.27 -0.95
N ASP A 79 -3.46 -20.00 0.31
CA ASP A 79 -3.78 -18.76 0.99
C ASP A 79 -3.06 -17.55 0.38
N ILE A 80 -1.88 -17.77 -0.22
CA ILE A 80 -1.09 -16.74 -0.89
C ILE A 80 -1.39 -16.72 -2.39
N ALA A 81 -1.49 -17.89 -3.02
CA ALA A 81 -1.68 -18.05 -4.47
C ALA A 81 -3.00 -17.44 -5.00
N ARG A 82 -3.94 -17.10 -4.11
CA ARG A 82 -5.20 -16.43 -4.43
C ARG A 82 -5.06 -14.95 -4.82
N VAL A 83 -3.92 -14.31 -4.53
CA VAL A 83 -3.66 -12.91 -4.90
C VAL A 83 -2.72 -12.84 -6.10
N PRO A 84 -2.90 -11.84 -7.00
CA PRO A 84 -1.98 -11.60 -8.10
C PRO A 84 -0.56 -11.30 -7.61
N LEU A 85 0.42 -11.69 -8.41
CA LEU A 85 1.82 -11.39 -8.17
C LEU A 85 2.28 -10.26 -9.10
N MET A 86 3.00 -9.30 -8.54
CA MET A 86 3.71 -8.26 -9.25
C MET A 86 5.19 -8.66 -9.31
N ILE A 87 5.70 -8.84 -10.54
CA ILE A 87 7.07 -9.26 -10.77
C ILE A 87 7.92 -8.01 -11.00
N ASP A 88 8.77 -7.71 -10.04
CA ASP A 88 9.59 -6.51 -10.00
C ASP A 88 11.07 -6.85 -10.22
N SER A 89 11.66 -6.30 -11.24
CA SER A 89 13.11 -6.35 -11.47
C SER A 89 13.56 -5.24 -12.43
N SER A 90 14.79 -4.79 -12.24
CA SER A 90 15.50 -3.93 -13.18
C SER A 90 15.97 -4.66 -14.45
N LYS A 91 15.90 -6.01 -14.45
CA LYS A 91 16.37 -6.87 -15.56
C LYS A 91 15.20 -7.59 -16.19
N TRP A 92 14.96 -7.35 -17.48
CA TRP A 92 13.89 -8.01 -18.21
C TRP A 92 13.96 -9.54 -18.16
N SER A 93 15.16 -10.13 -18.22
CA SER A 93 15.33 -11.59 -18.14
C SER A 93 14.81 -12.19 -16.83
N VAL A 94 14.89 -11.47 -15.71
CA VAL A 94 14.35 -11.88 -14.41
C VAL A 94 12.83 -11.76 -14.41
N ILE A 95 12.30 -10.65 -14.95
CA ILE A 95 10.85 -10.48 -15.15
C ILE A 95 10.27 -11.63 -15.96
N GLU A 96 10.85 -11.92 -17.11
CA GLU A 96 10.38 -12.99 -17.99
C GLU A 96 10.44 -14.37 -17.33
N ALA A 97 11.50 -14.64 -16.57
CA ALA A 97 11.60 -15.88 -15.81
C ALA A 97 10.47 -16.02 -14.75
N GLY A 98 10.16 -14.93 -14.06
CA GLY A 98 9.04 -14.88 -13.13
C GLY A 98 7.70 -15.09 -13.82
N LEU A 99 7.45 -14.40 -14.94
CA LEU A 99 6.22 -14.54 -15.73
C LEU A 99 5.95 -15.98 -16.17
N LYS A 100 6.98 -16.75 -16.52
CA LYS A 100 6.87 -18.16 -16.90
C LYS A 100 6.44 -19.07 -15.72
N CYS A 101 6.52 -18.59 -14.48
CA CYS A 101 6.18 -19.37 -13.28
C CYS A 101 4.83 -18.98 -12.68
N VAL A 102 4.24 -17.85 -13.09
CA VAL A 102 2.98 -17.35 -12.51
C VAL A 102 1.79 -17.99 -13.21
N SER A 103 0.81 -18.45 -12.43
CA SER A 103 -0.51 -18.81 -12.91
C SER A 103 -1.49 -17.66 -12.68
N GLY A 104 -2.39 -17.41 -13.65
CA GLY A 104 -3.30 -16.27 -13.60
C GLY A 104 -2.71 -15.02 -14.25
N LYS A 105 -3.24 -13.84 -13.90
CA LYS A 105 -2.81 -12.56 -14.47
C LYS A 105 -1.72 -11.91 -13.62
N PRO A 106 -0.46 -11.90 -14.08
CA PRO A 106 0.63 -11.21 -13.39
C PRO A 106 0.63 -9.71 -13.69
N ILE A 107 1.41 -8.98 -12.92
CA ILE A 107 1.72 -7.57 -13.16
C ILE A 107 3.22 -7.45 -13.33
N VAL A 108 3.67 -6.74 -14.37
CA VAL A 108 5.08 -6.42 -14.58
C VAL A 108 5.41 -5.07 -13.91
N ASN A 109 6.40 -5.03 -13.06
CA ASN A 109 6.94 -3.81 -12.47
C ASN A 109 8.43 -3.67 -12.86
N SER A 110 8.79 -2.84 -13.78
CA SER A 110 8.05 -1.89 -14.59
C SER A 110 8.65 -1.76 -15.99
N ILE A 111 7.97 -1.08 -16.88
CA ILE A 111 8.54 -0.59 -18.13
C ILE A 111 8.54 0.94 -18.16
N SER A 112 9.40 1.53 -18.97
CA SER A 112 9.49 2.97 -19.15
C SER A 112 10.11 3.34 -20.50
N MET A 113 10.00 4.61 -20.88
CA MET A 113 10.65 5.14 -22.08
C MET A 113 12.09 5.62 -21.83
N LYS A 114 12.71 5.21 -20.73
CA LYS A 114 14.10 5.57 -20.39
C LYS A 114 15.09 5.25 -21.52
N GLU A 115 14.89 4.13 -22.19
CA GLU A 115 15.74 3.65 -23.28
C GLU A 115 15.11 3.87 -24.66
N GLY A 116 14.09 4.77 -24.73
CA GLY A 116 13.39 5.11 -25.96
C GLY A 116 12.14 4.28 -26.23
N GLU A 117 11.38 4.71 -27.23
CA GLU A 117 10.07 4.14 -27.58
C GLU A 117 10.17 2.72 -28.11
N GLU A 118 11.21 2.38 -28.86
CA GLU A 118 11.37 1.04 -29.46
C GLU A 118 11.50 -0.03 -28.36
N ALA A 119 12.38 0.18 -27.39
CA ALA A 119 12.56 -0.71 -26.24
C ALA A 119 11.30 -0.80 -25.40
N PHE A 120 10.65 0.33 -25.14
CA PHE A 120 9.38 0.43 -24.42
C PHE A 120 8.28 -0.43 -25.08
N LEU A 121 8.06 -0.24 -26.39
CA LEU A 121 7.05 -0.99 -27.13
C LEU A 121 7.39 -2.47 -27.28
N HIS A 122 8.69 -2.83 -27.36
CA HIS A 122 9.12 -4.21 -27.34
C HIS A 122 8.71 -4.91 -26.04
N HIS A 123 9.02 -4.32 -24.89
CA HIS A 123 8.63 -4.86 -23.58
C HIS A 123 7.11 -4.89 -23.40
N ALA A 124 6.39 -3.88 -23.89
CA ALA A 124 4.93 -3.86 -23.84
C ALA A 124 4.31 -5.04 -24.61
N ARG A 125 4.82 -5.34 -25.82
CA ARG A 125 4.36 -6.51 -26.60
C ARG A 125 4.64 -7.83 -25.87
N LEU A 126 5.76 -7.94 -25.17
CA LEU A 126 6.05 -9.13 -24.37
C LEU A 126 5.08 -9.23 -23.17
N CYS A 127 4.76 -8.12 -22.48
CA CYS A 127 3.72 -8.13 -21.46
C CYS A 127 2.38 -8.62 -22.00
N MET A 128 1.96 -8.14 -23.18
CA MET A 128 0.73 -8.62 -23.83
C MET A 128 0.78 -10.12 -24.14
N ALA A 129 1.91 -10.61 -24.63
CA ALA A 129 2.10 -12.04 -24.96
C ALA A 129 1.96 -12.95 -23.73
N TYR A 130 2.37 -12.46 -22.54
CA TYR A 130 2.19 -13.16 -21.28
C TYR A 130 0.83 -12.89 -20.61
N GLY A 131 -0.03 -12.03 -21.18
CA GLY A 131 -1.30 -11.63 -20.59
C GLY A 131 -1.15 -10.80 -19.31
N ALA A 132 -0.01 -10.12 -19.14
CA ALA A 132 0.31 -9.34 -17.95
C ALA A 132 -0.25 -7.93 -18.03
N ALA A 133 -0.72 -7.40 -16.90
CA ALA A 133 -0.82 -5.96 -16.67
C ALA A 133 0.59 -5.38 -16.46
N VAL A 134 0.76 -4.08 -16.66
CA VAL A 134 2.07 -3.45 -16.61
C VAL A 134 2.08 -2.15 -15.86
N VAL A 135 3.05 -1.98 -14.96
CA VAL A 135 3.38 -0.69 -14.36
C VAL A 135 4.24 0.09 -15.36
N VAL A 136 3.82 1.30 -15.68
CA VAL A 136 4.50 2.24 -16.57
C VAL A 136 4.99 3.41 -15.75
N MET A 137 6.30 3.50 -15.55
CA MET A 137 6.89 4.62 -14.82
C MET A 137 6.92 5.88 -15.66
N ALA A 138 6.65 7.04 -15.04
CA ALA A 138 6.84 8.35 -15.65
C ALA A 138 8.33 8.68 -15.77
N PHE A 139 9.02 7.99 -16.66
CA PHE A 139 10.44 8.06 -16.92
C PHE A 139 10.70 7.95 -18.42
N ASP A 140 11.27 9.01 -19.00
CA ASP A 140 11.64 9.02 -20.41
C ASP A 140 13.16 9.21 -20.60
N GLU A 141 13.58 9.44 -21.82
CA GLU A 141 14.97 9.59 -22.23
C GLU A 141 15.69 10.74 -21.51
N THR A 142 14.94 11.70 -20.96
CA THR A 142 15.49 12.86 -20.24
C THR A 142 15.48 12.70 -18.74
N GLY A 143 14.86 11.64 -18.20
CA GLY A 143 14.83 11.33 -16.78
C GLY A 143 13.43 11.12 -16.20
N GLN A 144 13.37 10.93 -14.89
CA GLN A 144 12.13 10.78 -14.14
C GLN A 144 11.36 12.10 -14.04
N ALA A 145 10.03 12.03 -14.10
CA ALA A 145 9.17 13.19 -13.98
C ALA A 145 9.05 13.67 -12.53
N GLY A 146 9.57 14.86 -12.23
CA GLY A 146 9.41 15.52 -10.94
C GLY A 146 8.12 16.33 -10.85
N THR A 147 7.85 17.17 -11.83
CA THR A 147 6.73 18.12 -11.86
C THR A 147 5.44 17.51 -12.42
N GLN A 148 4.28 18.06 -12.04
CA GLN A 148 2.97 17.68 -12.59
C GLN A 148 3.00 17.64 -14.12
N ALA A 149 3.44 18.71 -14.78
CA ALA A 149 3.47 18.80 -16.23
C ALA A 149 4.28 17.65 -16.88
N ARG A 150 5.45 17.31 -16.32
CA ARG A 150 6.27 16.22 -16.81
C ARG A 150 5.64 14.86 -16.59
N LYS A 151 5.01 14.64 -15.42
CA LYS A 151 4.27 13.41 -15.11
C LYS A 151 3.16 13.18 -16.14
N VAL A 152 2.36 14.20 -16.39
CA VAL A 152 1.27 14.16 -17.38
C VAL A 152 1.79 13.93 -18.78
N GLN A 153 2.80 14.66 -19.20
CA GLN A 153 3.40 14.55 -20.55
C GLN A 153 3.91 13.12 -20.81
N ILE A 154 4.68 12.54 -19.89
CA ILE A 154 5.28 11.22 -20.10
C ILE A 154 4.20 10.14 -20.05
N CYS A 155 3.30 10.16 -19.07
CA CYS A 155 2.25 9.17 -18.96
C CYS A 155 1.29 9.23 -20.17
N LYS A 156 0.93 10.42 -20.63
CA LYS A 156 0.07 10.57 -21.82
C LYS A 156 0.76 10.04 -23.08
N ARG A 157 2.05 10.37 -23.29
CA ARG A 157 2.83 9.82 -24.41
C ARG A 157 2.89 8.30 -24.36
N ALA A 158 3.17 7.73 -23.19
CA ALA A 158 3.20 6.27 -23.00
C ALA A 158 1.83 5.65 -23.25
N TYR A 159 0.75 6.29 -22.79
CA TYR A 159 -0.61 5.83 -23.03
C TYR A 159 -0.91 5.74 -24.54
N ASP A 160 -0.63 6.79 -25.29
CA ASP A 160 -0.91 6.84 -26.72
C ASP A 160 -0.13 5.76 -27.50
N LEU A 161 1.12 5.54 -27.13
CA LEU A 161 1.96 4.47 -27.70
C LEU A 161 1.39 3.07 -27.42
N LEU A 162 0.97 2.82 -26.16
CA LEU A 162 0.40 1.53 -25.76
C LEU A 162 -0.95 1.26 -26.44
N ILE A 163 -1.84 2.23 -26.47
CA ILE A 163 -3.12 2.12 -27.20
C ILE A 163 -2.87 1.90 -28.70
N GLY A 164 -1.86 2.58 -29.26
CA GLY A 164 -1.47 2.43 -30.66
C GLY A 164 -1.06 0.99 -31.07
N ILE A 165 -0.56 0.19 -30.14
CA ILE A 165 -0.23 -1.22 -30.37
C ILE A 165 -1.33 -2.19 -29.93
N GLY A 166 -2.49 -1.68 -29.45
CA GLY A 166 -3.62 -2.48 -28.99
C GLY A 166 -3.47 -3.02 -27.57
N PHE A 167 -2.63 -2.39 -26.71
CA PHE A 167 -2.53 -2.76 -25.30
C PHE A 167 -3.86 -2.44 -24.61
N PRO A 168 -4.45 -3.38 -23.81
CA PRO A 168 -5.68 -3.11 -23.07
C PRO A 168 -5.49 -1.96 -22.07
N PRO A 169 -6.29 -0.88 -22.15
CA PRO A 169 -6.11 0.25 -21.25
C PRO A 169 -6.30 -0.10 -19.76
N GLU A 170 -7.14 -1.10 -19.45
CA GLU A 170 -7.37 -1.62 -18.10
C GLU A 170 -6.17 -2.37 -17.52
N ASP A 171 -5.20 -2.73 -18.33
CA ASP A 171 -3.98 -3.40 -17.93
C ASP A 171 -2.78 -2.44 -17.78
N ILE A 172 -3.00 -1.14 -18.04
CA ILE A 172 -2.00 -0.09 -17.85
C ILE A 172 -2.11 0.48 -16.44
N ILE A 173 -1.01 0.44 -15.69
CA ILE A 173 -0.90 1.00 -14.35
C ILE A 173 0.19 2.06 -14.38
N PHE A 174 -0.16 3.34 -14.35
CA PHE A 174 0.85 4.39 -14.29
C PHE A 174 1.42 4.55 -12.89
N ASP A 175 2.74 4.67 -12.80
CA ASP A 175 3.46 5.19 -11.64
C ASP A 175 4.06 6.56 -12.00
N PRO A 176 3.37 7.66 -11.64
CA PRO A 176 3.86 9.01 -11.89
C PRO A 176 5.04 9.43 -11.00
N ASN A 177 5.67 8.51 -10.30
CA ASN A 177 6.76 8.67 -9.33
C ASN A 177 6.36 9.46 -8.07
N ILE A 178 6.28 8.77 -6.95
CA ILE A 178 6.23 9.41 -5.62
C ILE A 178 7.66 9.70 -5.19
N PHE A 179 7.98 10.97 -4.97
CA PHE A 179 9.28 11.42 -4.48
C PHE A 179 9.21 11.83 -3.01
N ALA A 180 10.37 11.85 -2.38
CA ALA A 180 10.50 12.28 -1.00
C ALA A 180 10.16 13.76 -0.84
N VAL A 181 9.34 14.07 0.16
CA VAL A 181 9.08 15.42 0.65
C VAL A 181 9.87 15.71 1.91
N ALA A 182 9.87 16.94 2.39
CA ALA A 182 10.63 17.39 3.57
C ALA A 182 12.14 17.06 3.47
N THR A 183 12.72 17.26 2.30
CA THR A 183 14.15 17.01 2.06
C THR A 183 15.03 18.20 2.40
N GLY A 184 14.44 19.37 2.67
CA GLY A 184 15.16 20.64 2.81
C GLY A 184 15.59 21.30 1.48
N ILE A 185 15.18 20.72 0.35
CA ILE A 185 15.43 21.25 -1.01
C ILE A 185 14.12 21.86 -1.51
N GLU A 186 14.14 23.15 -1.85
CA GLU A 186 12.93 23.92 -2.20
C GLU A 186 12.19 23.33 -3.40
N GLU A 187 12.90 22.87 -4.43
CA GLU A 187 12.34 22.24 -5.62
C GLU A 187 11.54 20.97 -5.31
N HIS A 188 11.79 20.33 -4.14
CA HIS A 188 11.08 19.11 -3.72
C HIS A 188 9.79 19.39 -2.95
N ASN A 189 9.57 20.63 -2.52
CA ASN A 189 8.41 20.96 -1.67
C ASN A 189 7.08 20.66 -2.33
N ASN A 190 7.01 20.73 -3.66
CA ASN A 190 5.76 20.51 -4.39
C ASN A 190 5.53 19.06 -4.87
N TYR A 191 6.45 18.14 -4.61
CA TYR A 191 6.36 16.78 -5.15
C TYR A 191 5.08 16.02 -4.76
N GLY A 192 4.55 16.22 -3.55
CA GLY A 192 3.29 15.62 -3.12
C GLY A 192 2.11 16.17 -3.90
N VAL A 193 2.05 17.48 -4.05
CA VAL A 193 1.01 18.19 -4.83
C VAL A 193 1.10 17.82 -6.30
N ASP A 194 2.31 17.86 -6.88
CA ASP A 194 2.53 17.51 -8.29
C ASP A 194 2.03 16.09 -8.62
N PHE A 195 2.21 15.14 -7.70
CA PHE A 195 1.71 13.78 -7.88
C PHE A 195 0.17 13.74 -7.84
N ILE A 196 -0.45 14.36 -6.84
CA ILE A 196 -1.90 14.36 -6.65
C ILE A 196 -2.60 15.05 -7.83
N GLU A 197 -2.10 16.23 -8.27
CA GLU A 197 -2.69 16.96 -9.37
C GLU A 197 -2.46 16.26 -10.72
N ALA A 198 -1.30 15.63 -10.91
CA ALA A 198 -1.05 14.83 -12.11
C ALA A 198 -2.05 13.68 -12.26
N ILE A 199 -2.40 12.97 -11.17
CA ILE A 199 -3.39 11.89 -11.21
C ILE A 199 -4.76 12.41 -11.62
N LYS A 200 -5.21 13.55 -11.08
CA LYS A 200 -6.50 14.15 -11.45
C LYS A 200 -6.58 14.42 -12.96
N GLU A 201 -5.52 14.98 -13.53
CA GLU A 201 -5.44 15.29 -14.95
C GLU A 201 -5.37 14.00 -15.80
N LEU A 202 -4.52 13.05 -15.39
CA LEU A 202 -4.33 11.80 -16.10
C LEU A 202 -5.59 10.92 -16.12
N ARG A 203 -6.44 10.97 -15.09
CA ARG A 203 -7.75 10.29 -15.10
C ARG A 203 -8.63 10.70 -16.27
N VAL A 204 -8.51 11.92 -16.73
CA VAL A 204 -9.26 12.44 -17.89
C VAL A 204 -8.54 12.07 -19.19
N LEU A 205 -7.22 12.20 -19.22
CA LEU A 205 -6.41 12.04 -20.43
C LEU A 205 -6.13 10.58 -20.81
N CYS A 206 -6.10 9.66 -19.81
CA CYS A 206 -5.79 8.24 -19.98
C CYS A 206 -6.96 7.40 -19.43
N PRO A 207 -8.12 7.38 -20.10
CA PRO A 207 -9.29 6.67 -19.60
C PRO A 207 -9.03 5.17 -19.46
N HIS A 208 -9.60 4.57 -18.42
CA HIS A 208 -9.49 3.17 -18.02
C HIS A 208 -8.11 2.73 -17.46
N ALA A 209 -7.07 3.56 -17.56
CA ALA A 209 -5.80 3.27 -16.91
C ALA A 209 -5.89 3.37 -15.38
N HIS A 210 -5.03 2.62 -14.69
CA HIS A 210 -4.87 2.63 -13.24
C HIS A 210 -3.67 3.47 -12.81
N TYR A 211 -3.64 3.84 -11.52
CA TYR A 211 -2.58 4.69 -10.95
C TYR A 211 -2.05 4.07 -9.67
N SER A 212 -0.74 3.96 -9.58
CA SER A 212 0.00 3.40 -8.45
C SER A 212 1.17 4.29 -8.07
N GLY A 213 1.88 3.91 -7.02
CA GLY A 213 3.14 4.53 -6.62
C GLY A 213 3.77 3.84 -5.43
N GLY A 214 5.10 3.95 -5.32
CA GLY A 214 5.86 3.47 -4.18
C GLY A 214 5.73 4.43 -2.99
N LEU A 215 4.77 4.17 -2.10
CA LEU A 215 4.39 5.08 -1.02
C LEU A 215 5.53 5.34 -0.03
N SER A 216 6.37 4.34 0.23
CA SER A 216 7.50 4.46 1.15
C SER A 216 8.53 5.53 0.75
N ASN A 217 8.57 5.91 -0.54
CA ASN A 217 9.46 6.96 -1.03
C ASN A 217 9.09 8.34 -0.47
N LEU A 218 7.80 8.62 -0.26
CA LEU A 218 7.32 9.91 0.23
C LEU A 218 8.03 10.35 1.51
N SER A 219 8.22 9.41 2.43
CA SER A 219 8.73 9.64 3.78
C SER A 219 10.22 9.28 3.94
N PHE A 220 10.98 9.22 2.85
CA PHE A 220 12.39 8.83 2.87
C PHE A 220 13.24 9.71 3.81
N SER A 221 12.92 11.00 3.91
CA SER A 221 13.59 11.97 4.81
C SER A 221 13.43 11.60 6.30
N PHE A 222 12.45 10.76 6.65
CA PHE A 222 12.18 10.32 8.01
C PHE A 222 12.51 8.85 8.26
N ARG A 223 13.44 8.26 7.50
CA ARG A 223 13.90 6.89 7.73
C ARG A 223 14.36 6.71 9.18
N GLY A 224 13.88 5.64 9.84
CA GLY A 224 14.15 5.37 11.24
C GLY A 224 13.21 6.06 12.23
N ASN A 225 12.18 6.77 11.74
CA ASN A 225 11.10 7.33 12.56
C ASN A 225 9.77 6.79 12.05
N GLU A 226 9.46 5.55 12.41
CA GLU A 226 8.28 4.84 11.89
C GLU A 226 6.94 5.51 12.23
N PRO A 227 6.72 6.11 13.42
CA PRO A 227 5.48 6.83 13.70
C PRO A 227 5.20 7.97 12.72
N VAL A 228 6.21 8.80 12.42
CA VAL A 228 6.07 9.90 11.46
C VAL A 228 5.85 9.37 10.04
N ARG A 229 6.58 8.33 9.65
CA ARG A 229 6.42 7.71 8.33
C ARG A 229 5.02 7.15 8.12
N ARG A 230 4.47 6.44 9.09
CA ARG A 230 3.10 5.91 9.04
C ARG A 230 2.06 7.02 8.89
N ALA A 231 2.21 8.09 9.70
CA ALA A 231 1.35 9.26 9.60
C ALA A 231 1.40 9.88 8.19
N MET A 232 2.60 10.11 7.65
CA MET A 232 2.77 10.65 6.30
C MET A 232 2.11 9.78 5.23
N HIS A 233 2.27 8.45 5.31
CA HIS A 233 1.67 7.52 4.35
C HIS A 233 0.14 7.57 4.40
N SER A 234 -0.44 7.52 5.59
CA SER A 234 -1.89 7.53 5.77
C SER A 234 -2.51 8.86 5.31
N ILE A 235 -1.86 9.98 5.64
CA ILE A 235 -2.30 11.31 5.23
C ILE A 235 -2.20 11.48 3.71
N PHE A 236 -1.09 11.04 3.09
CA PHE A 236 -0.96 11.11 1.64
C PHE A 236 -2.06 10.32 0.94
N LEU A 237 -2.34 9.09 1.38
CA LEU A 237 -3.41 8.27 0.82
C LEU A 237 -4.78 8.91 1.00
N TYR A 238 -5.03 9.56 2.15
CA TYR A 238 -6.27 10.28 2.41
C TYR A 238 -6.56 11.36 1.35
N HIS A 239 -5.52 12.03 0.84
CA HIS A 239 -5.64 13.05 -0.21
C HIS A 239 -5.53 12.47 -1.64
N ALA A 240 -4.70 11.45 -1.86
CA ALA A 240 -4.42 10.92 -3.18
C ALA A 240 -5.52 9.97 -3.70
N ILE A 241 -6.17 9.19 -2.82
CA ILE A 241 -7.26 8.28 -3.22
C ILE A 241 -8.45 9.04 -3.81
N PRO A 242 -8.98 10.11 -3.19
CA PRO A 242 -10.04 10.91 -3.81
C PRO A 242 -9.61 11.59 -5.11
N ALA A 243 -8.32 11.87 -5.29
CA ALA A 243 -7.77 12.40 -6.54
C ALA A 243 -7.71 11.37 -7.68
N GLY A 244 -7.82 10.08 -7.34
CA GLY A 244 -7.87 9.00 -8.31
C GLY A 244 -6.75 7.95 -8.20
N LEU A 245 -5.93 7.97 -7.15
CA LEU A 245 -5.00 6.88 -6.86
C LEU A 245 -5.80 5.62 -6.50
N ASP A 246 -5.65 4.54 -7.24
CA ASP A 246 -6.40 3.30 -7.03
C ASP A 246 -5.54 2.14 -6.50
N MET A 247 -4.22 2.29 -6.46
CA MET A 247 -3.33 1.32 -5.78
C MET A 247 -2.07 2.01 -5.24
N ALA A 248 -1.39 1.36 -4.29
CA ALA A 248 -0.05 1.77 -3.86
C ALA A 248 0.77 0.57 -3.38
N ILE A 249 2.08 0.65 -3.61
CA ILE A 249 3.06 -0.27 -3.05
C ILE A 249 3.37 0.24 -1.64
N VAL A 250 2.97 -0.53 -0.63
CA VAL A 250 2.96 -0.08 0.76
C VAL A 250 3.07 -1.25 1.74
N ASN A 251 3.55 -0.98 2.95
CA ASN A 251 3.39 -1.90 4.06
C ASN A 251 1.96 -1.80 4.63
N ALA A 252 1.06 -2.64 4.15
CA ALA A 252 -0.36 -2.64 4.53
C ALA A 252 -0.60 -2.78 6.04
N GLY A 253 0.35 -3.43 6.75
CA GLY A 253 0.30 -3.59 8.21
C GLY A 253 0.59 -2.32 9.02
N GLN A 254 1.09 -1.26 8.38
CA GLN A 254 1.58 -0.05 9.02
C GLN A 254 0.86 1.23 8.55
N LEU A 255 -0.42 1.14 8.24
CA LEU A 255 -1.25 2.31 7.95
C LEU A 255 -2.05 2.68 9.20
N ASP A 256 -2.01 3.96 9.57
CA ASP A 256 -2.80 4.52 10.67
C ASP A 256 -4.19 4.95 10.18
N ILE A 257 -5.16 4.98 11.09
CA ILE A 257 -6.45 5.62 10.83
C ILE A 257 -6.22 7.14 10.90
N TYR A 258 -6.69 7.87 9.90
CA TYR A 258 -6.44 9.32 9.78
C TYR A 258 -6.80 10.11 11.06
N ASP A 259 -7.95 9.81 11.69
CA ASP A 259 -8.40 10.49 12.90
C ASP A 259 -7.61 10.11 14.17
N ASP A 260 -6.92 8.98 14.16
CA ASP A 260 -6.10 8.51 15.29
C ASP A 260 -4.69 9.11 15.28
N ILE A 261 -4.30 9.75 14.17
CA ILE A 261 -3.02 10.45 14.09
C ILE A 261 -3.11 11.68 14.99
N ASP A 262 -2.10 11.85 15.84
CA ASP A 262 -1.99 13.05 16.69
C ASP A 262 -2.24 14.33 15.88
N ALA A 263 -3.08 15.22 16.38
CA ALA A 263 -3.56 16.38 15.62
C ALA A 263 -2.43 17.32 15.19
N GLU A 264 -1.40 17.51 16.01
CA GLU A 264 -0.25 18.35 15.71
C GLU A 264 0.60 17.69 14.61
N LEU A 265 0.85 16.38 14.72
CA LEU A 265 1.57 15.61 13.72
C LEU A 265 0.82 15.58 12.38
N ARG A 266 -0.50 15.38 12.43
CA ARG A 266 -1.35 15.36 11.24
C ARG A 266 -1.27 16.66 10.46
N VAL A 267 -1.46 17.79 11.13
CA VAL A 267 -1.36 19.12 10.50
C VAL A 267 0.03 19.36 9.93
N ALA A 268 1.08 19.05 10.68
CA ALA A 268 2.45 19.23 10.21
C ALA A 268 2.78 18.35 8.97
N CYS A 269 2.30 17.11 8.94
CA CYS A 269 2.45 16.24 7.77
C CYS A 269 1.64 16.74 6.57
N GLU A 270 0.40 17.21 6.78
CA GLU A 270 -0.41 17.77 5.70
C GLU A 270 0.22 19.02 5.10
N ASP A 271 0.74 19.92 5.94
CA ASP A 271 1.38 21.16 5.48
C ASP A 271 2.58 20.85 4.59
N VAL A 272 3.35 19.81 4.92
CA VAL A 272 4.47 19.35 4.09
C VAL A 272 4.00 18.69 2.80
N ILE A 273 3.06 17.73 2.89
CA ILE A 273 2.60 16.95 1.73
C ILE A 273 1.89 17.83 0.71
N LEU A 274 1.10 18.80 1.21
CA LEU A 274 0.31 19.70 0.39
C LEU A 274 0.98 21.06 0.14
N ASN A 275 2.24 21.22 0.59
CA ASN A 275 3.04 22.44 0.42
C ASN A 275 2.27 23.70 0.84
N ARG A 276 1.63 23.67 2.02
CA ARG A 276 0.77 24.76 2.51
C ARG A 276 1.54 25.91 3.14
N ASP A 277 2.78 25.67 3.60
CA ASP A 277 3.59 26.62 4.37
C ASP A 277 5.06 26.42 4.03
N PRO A 278 5.81 27.51 3.73
CA PRO A 278 7.26 27.46 3.46
C PRO A 278 8.08 26.80 4.59
N ASP A 279 7.68 27.01 5.85
CA ASP A 279 8.39 26.50 7.03
C ASP A 279 7.90 25.11 7.48
N ALA A 280 6.99 24.47 6.71
CA ALA A 280 6.38 23.18 7.07
C ALA A 280 7.42 22.07 7.29
N THR A 281 8.46 22.03 6.47
CA THR A 281 9.55 21.04 6.57
C THR A 281 10.28 21.16 7.92
N GLU A 282 10.66 22.37 8.31
CA GLU A 282 11.39 22.60 9.56
C GLU A 282 10.52 22.27 10.78
N ARG A 283 9.23 22.64 10.73
CA ARG A 283 8.28 22.31 11.79
C ARG A 283 8.09 20.79 11.93
N LEU A 284 7.95 20.08 10.82
CA LEU A 284 7.80 18.61 10.88
C LEU A 284 9.07 17.94 11.39
N ILE A 285 10.27 18.40 10.98
CA ILE A 285 11.54 17.88 11.50
C ILE A 285 11.64 18.08 13.02
N ALA A 286 11.35 19.29 13.51
CA ALA A 286 11.37 19.58 14.94
C ALA A 286 10.37 18.74 15.72
N LEU A 287 9.17 18.54 15.16
CA LEU A 287 8.12 17.72 15.76
C LEU A 287 8.51 16.24 15.78
N ALA A 288 9.14 15.74 14.70
CA ALA A 288 9.54 14.36 14.53
C ALA A 288 10.50 13.87 15.64
N GLU A 289 11.31 14.76 16.20
CA GLU A 289 12.20 14.39 17.31
C GLU A 289 11.42 13.91 18.55
N ARG A 290 10.20 14.39 18.77
CA ARG A 290 9.33 13.95 19.89
C ARG A 290 8.80 12.53 19.71
N TYR A 291 8.77 12.03 18.47
CA TYR A 291 8.29 10.69 18.12
C TYR A 291 9.42 9.66 17.98
N ARG A 292 10.69 10.05 18.13
CA ARG A 292 11.80 9.12 18.18
C ARG A 292 11.77 8.33 19.48
N GLY A 293 11.65 7.00 19.39
CA GLY A 293 11.66 6.11 20.56
C GLY A 293 10.32 5.95 21.28
N THR A 294 9.21 6.38 20.68
CA THR A 294 7.87 6.27 21.27
C THR A 294 7.22 4.89 21.12
N ASP A 295 7.90 3.89 20.56
CA ASP A 295 7.38 2.51 20.52
C ASP A 295 7.01 2.00 21.91
N VAL A 296 7.76 2.38 22.97
CA VAL A 296 7.46 2.05 24.37
C VAL A 296 6.21 2.77 24.91
N ALA A 297 5.93 3.99 24.46
CA ALA A 297 4.72 4.71 24.85
C ALA A 297 3.48 4.16 24.15
N GLN A 298 3.64 3.66 22.94
CA GLN A 298 2.59 3.00 22.17
C GLN A 298 2.22 1.65 22.80
N GLU A 299 3.20 0.84 23.24
CA GLU A 299 2.97 -0.39 24.00
C GLU A 299 2.21 -0.12 25.31
N LYS A 300 2.46 1.01 25.99
CA LYS A 300 1.69 1.39 27.19
C LYS A 300 0.25 1.77 26.88
N ALA A 301 0.01 2.54 25.82
CA ALA A 301 -1.34 2.92 25.39
C ALA A 301 -2.11 1.68 24.89
N GLU A 302 -1.44 0.75 24.24
CA GLU A 302 -2.01 -0.55 23.85
C GLU A 302 -2.40 -1.41 25.05
N ALA A 303 -1.77 -1.26 26.21
CA ALA A 303 -2.14 -1.97 27.43
C ALA A 303 -3.34 -1.33 28.18
N GLU A 304 -3.55 -0.02 28.06
CA GLU A 304 -4.61 0.71 28.82
C GLU A 304 -6.02 0.28 28.42
N TRP A 305 -6.28 0.01 27.14
CA TRP A 305 -7.62 -0.39 26.67
C TRP A 305 -8.09 -1.73 27.26
N ARG A 306 -7.19 -2.57 27.74
CA ARG A 306 -7.56 -3.82 28.43
C ARG A 306 -8.33 -3.57 29.74
N GLY A 307 -8.21 -2.41 30.33
CA GLY A 307 -8.99 -1.99 31.49
C GLY A 307 -10.40 -1.46 31.19
N TRP A 308 -10.77 -1.34 29.91
CA TRP A 308 -12.07 -0.82 29.52
C TRP A 308 -13.20 -1.85 29.70
N PRO A 309 -14.48 -1.42 29.74
CA PRO A 309 -15.63 -2.33 29.65
C PRO A 309 -15.54 -3.23 28.43
N VAL A 310 -15.96 -4.50 28.56
CA VAL A 310 -15.83 -5.52 27.50
C VAL A 310 -16.40 -5.10 26.16
N THR A 311 -17.54 -4.39 26.15
CA THR A 311 -18.16 -3.86 24.93
C THR A 311 -17.24 -2.87 24.19
N LYS A 312 -16.54 -2.02 24.95
CA LYS A 312 -15.57 -1.07 24.39
C LYS A 312 -14.27 -1.73 23.96
N ARG A 313 -13.87 -2.81 24.62
CA ARG A 313 -12.73 -3.63 24.19
C ARG A 313 -13.01 -4.31 22.88
N LEU A 314 -14.22 -4.85 22.68
CA LEU A 314 -14.64 -5.48 21.41
C LEU A 314 -14.70 -4.47 20.27
N GLU A 315 -15.31 -3.29 20.49
CA GLU A 315 -15.31 -2.21 19.50
C GLU A 315 -13.88 -1.80 19.11
N HIS A 316 -13.01 -1.57 20.11
CA HIS A 316 -11.61 -1.20 19.88
C HIS A 316 -10.84 -2.30 19.11
N ALA A 317 -11.00 -3.56 19.51
CA ALA A 317 -10.35 -4.68 18.85
C ALA A 317 -10.75 -4.79 17.37
N LEU A 318 -12.03 -4.58 17.05
CA LEU A 318 -12.52 -4.56 15.67
C LEU A 318 -11.96 -3.37 14.88
N VAL A 319 -12.05 -2.16 15.43
CA VAL A 319 -11.55 -0.95 14.75
C VAL A 319 -10.05 -1.01 14.50
N LYS A 320 -9.27 -1.51 15.46
CA LYS A 320 -7.80 -1.63 15.34
C LYS A 320 -7.32 -2.92 14.64
N GLY A 321 -8.22 -3.88 14.41
CA GLY A 321 -7.85 -5.17 13.82
C GLY A 321 -7.03 -6.05 14.76
N ILE A 322 -7.27 -5.98 16.08
CA ILE A 322 -6.54 -6.74 17.11
C ILE A 322 -7.31 -8.04 17.39
N ASP A 323 -6.71 -9.17 17.09
CA ASP A 323 -7.35 -10.48 17.27
C ASP A 323 -6.91 -11.26 18.52
N ALA A 324 -5.85 -10.80 19.20
CA ALA A 324 -5.21 -11.50 20.30
C ALA A 324 -6.16 -11.85 21.47
N HIS A 325 -7.17 -11.02 21.73
CA HIS A 325 -8.08 -11.16 22.89
C HIS A 325 -9.54 -11.31 22.48
N ILE A 326 -9.84 -11.37 21.18
CA ILE A 326 -11.23 -11.27 20.70
C ILE A 326 -12.11 -12.43 21.20
N VAL A 327 -11.58 -13.65 21.29
CA VAL A 327 -12.31 -14.84 21.74
C VAL A 327 -12.69 -14.72 23.21
N ASP A 328 -11.73 -14.34 24.06
CA ASP A 328 -11.93 -14.20 25.51
C ASP A 328 -12.90 -13.05 25.81
N ASP A 329 -12.73 -11.89 25.16
CA ASP A 329 -13.60 -10.73 25.31
C ASP A 329 -15.02 -11.01 24.80
N THR A 330 -15.16 -11.77 23.71
CA THR A 330 -16.47 -12.18 23.20
C THR A 330 -17.19 -13.13 24.18
N GLU A 331 -16.46 -14.07 24.78
CA GLU A 331 -17.02 -14.98 25.77
C GLU A 331 -17.40 -14.23 27.05
N GLU A 332 -16.59 -13.29 27.52
CA GLU A 332 -16.94 -12.41 28.67
C GLU A 332 -18.23 -11.64 28.39
N ALA A 333 -18.36 -11.03 27.21
CA ALA A 333 -19.58 -10.31 26.81
C ALA A 333 -20.79 -11.23 26.76
N ARG A 334 -20.62 -12.45 26.22
CA ARG A 334 -21.68 -13.47 26.13
C ARG A 334 -22.18 -13.88 27.51
N LEU A 335 -21.27 -14.09 28.45
CA LEU A 335 -21.63 -14.45 29.83
C LEU A 335 -22.33 -13.30 30.55
N ALA A 336 -21.90 -12.06 30.35
CA ALA A 336 -22.53 -10.88 30.93
C ALA A 336 -23.98 -10.69 30.40
N ILE A 337 -24.20 -10.83 29.11
CA ILE A 337 -25.52 -10.76 28.47
C ILE A 337 -26.42 -11.88 29.00
N LYS A 338 -25.91 -13.10 29.10
CA LYS A 338 -26.66 -14.25 29.64
C LYS A 338 -27.06 -14.01 31.10
N ALA A 339 -26.16 -13.46 31.93
CA ALA A 339 -26.44 -13.12 33.33
C ALA A 339 -27.53 -12.06 33.46
N ALA A 340 -27.64 -11.16 32.48
CA ALA A 340 -28.70 -10.15 32.38
C ALA A 340 -30.01 -10.69 31.78
N GLY A 341 -30.09 -11.99 31.45
CA GLY A 341 -31.28 -12.62 30.87
C GLY A 341 -31.39 -12.50 29.34
N GLY A 342 -30.34 -12.01 28.67
CA GLY A 342 -30.26 -11.87 27.23
C GLY A 342 -29.86 -13.20 26.52
N ARG A 343 -29.92 -13.16 25.20
CA ARG A 343 -29.58 -14.30 24.32
C ARG A 343 -28.14 -14.19 23.82
N PRO A 344 -27.46 -15.32 23.58
CA PRO A 344 -26.07 -15.32 23.06
C PRO A 344 -25.87 -14.52 21.76
N ILE A 345 -26.89 -14.49 20.89
CA ILE A 345 -26.83 -13.75 19.60
C ILE A 345 -26.65 -12.24 19.80
N GLU A 346 -27.06 -11.71 20.95
CA GLU A 346 -26.98 -10.27 21.26
C GLU A 346 -25.53 -9.77 21.40
N VAL A 347 -24.55 -10.68 21.56
CA VAL A 347 -23.12 -10.31 21.44
C VAL A 347 -22.79 -9.86 20.01
N ILE A 348 -23.35 -10.56 19.04
CA ILE A 348 -23.16 -10.26 17.61
C ILE A 348 -23.97 -9.03 17.23
N GLU A 349 -25.28 -9.00 17.58
CA GLU A 349 -26.23 -7.94 17.23
C GLU A 349 -25.91 -6.60 17.95
N GLY A 350 -25.17 -6.63 19.07
CA GLY A 350 -24.72 -5.47 19.84
C GLY A 350 -23.24 -5.16 19.62
N PRO A 351 -22.37 -5.45 20.60
CA PRO A 351 -21.01 -4.90 20.62
C PRO A 351 -20.14 -5.23 19.40
N LEU A 352 -20.34 -6.40 18.76
CA LEU A 352 -19.57 -6.73 17.57
C LEU A 352 -20.07 -5.97 16.33
N MET A 353 -21.39 -5.87 16.15
CA MET A 353 -21.95 -5.08 15.06
C MET A 353 -21.74 -3.58 15.27
N ASP A 354 -21.78 -3.09 16.51
CA ASP A 354 -21.46 -1.69 16.83
C ASP A 354 -20.04 -1.35 16.40
N GLY A 355 -19.07 -2.22 16.71
CA GLY A 355 -17.70 -2.04 16.25
C GLY A 355 -17.55 -2.07 14.73
N MET A 356 -18.25 -2.97 14.04
CA MET A 356 -18.23 -3.03 12.57
C MET A 356 -18.95 -1.84 11.92
N ASN A 357 -19.96 -1.26 12.56
CA ASN A 357 -20.59 -0.02 12.09
C ASN A 357 -19.60 1.15 12.13
N VAL A 358 -18.81 1.27 13.22
CA VAL A 358 -17.72 2.27 13.29
C VAL A 358 -16.70 2.07 12.17
N VAL A 359 -16.31 0.82 11.91
CA VAL A 359 -15.40 0.49 10.79
C VAL A 359 -16.02 0.91 9.44
N GLY A 360 -17.32 0.66 9.24
CA GLY A 360 -18.06 1.06 8.04
C GLY A 360 -18.10 2.58 7.85
N ASP A 361 -18.35 3.34 8.91
CA ASP A 361 -18.38 4.81 8.88
C ASP A 361 -17.00 5.40 8.59
N LEU A 362 -15.95 4.86 9.20
CA LEU A 362 -14.56 5.26 8.95
C LEU A 362 -14.15 4.96 7.50
N PHE A 363 -14.54 3.80 6.99
CA PHE A 363 -14.25 3.44 5.59
C PHE A 363 -15.04 4.31 4.61
N GLY A 364 -16.34 4.50 4.84
CA GLY A 364 -17.19 5.34 3.99
C GLY A 364 -16.78 6.81 3.92
N SER A 365 -16.15 7.32 4.99
CA SER A 365 -15.60 8.69 5.05
C SER A 365 -14.14 8.80 4.56
N GLY A 366 -13.53 7.70 4.08
CA GLY A 366 -12.15 7.69 3.60
C GLY A 366 -11.09 7.77 4.72
N ARG A 367 -11.48 7.66 5.98
CA ARG A 367 -10.58 7.72 7.15
C ARG A 367 -9.96 6.36 7.50
N MET A 368 -10.51 5.29 6.97
CA MET A 368 -9.98 3.92 7.06
C MET A 368 -9.87 3.34 5.66
N PHE A 369 -8.80 2.58 5.41
CA PHE A 369 -8.54 1.98 4.09
C PHE A 369 -8.97 0.50 4.06
N LEU A 370 -9.19 -0.04 2.87
CA LEU A 370 -9.70 -1.41 2.70
C LEU A 370 -8.89 -2.49 3.46
N PRO A 371 -7.55 -2.45 3.57
CA PRO A 371 -6.81 -3.43 4.36
C PRO A 371 -7.17 -3.44 5.83
N GLN A 372 -7.42 -2.27 6.38
CA GLN A 372 -7.84 -2.14 7.78
C GLN A 372 -9.24 -2.76 7.97
N VAL A 373 -10.15 -2.54 7.01
CA VAL A 373 -11.47 -3.18 7.00
C VAL A 373 -11.34 -4.71 6.90
N VAL A 374 -10.44 -5.22 6.06
CA VAL A 374 -10.16 -6.65 5.94
C VAL A 374 -9.64 -7.23 7.25
N LYS A 375 -8.73 -6.50 7.94
CA LYS A 375 -8.30 -6.89 9.29
C LYS A 375 -9.47 -6.97 10.28
N SER A 376 -10.30 -5.92 10.32
CA SER A 376 -11.49 -5.88 11.18
C SER A 376 -12.44 -7.04 10.90
N ALA A 377 -12.69 -7.35 9.62
CA ALA A 377 -13.54 -8.47 9.22
C ALA A 377 -12.96 -9.82 9.65
N ARG A 378 -11.63 -9.97 9.67
CA ARG A 378 -10.97 -11.20 10.18
C ARG A 378 -11.15 -11.33 11.68
N VAL A 379 -11.00 -10.24 12.44
CA VAL A 379 -11.26 -10.23 13.89
C VAL A 379 -12.71 -10.63 14.16
N MET A 380 -13.66 -10.11 13.39
CA MET A 380 -15.08 -10.46 13.49
C MET A 380 -15.36 -11.94 13.17
N LYS A 381 -14.61 -12.53 12.26
CA LYS A 381 -14.78 -13.93 11.83
C LYS A 381 -14.21 -14.93 12.86
N LYS A 382 -13.18 -14.55 13.62
CA LYS A 382 -12.53 -15.38 14.64
C LYS A 382 -13.46 -15.63 15.83
#